data_4b519c567d9dea9966c1abeaca6379c6
#
_entry.id   4b519c567d9dea9966c1abeaca6379c6
#
_cell.length_a   1.000
_cell.length_b   1.000
_cell.length_c   1.000
_cell.angle_alpha   90.00
_cell.angle_beta   90.00
_cell.angle_gamma   90.00
#
_symmetry.space_group_name_H-M   'P 1'
#
loop_
_entity.id
_entity.type
_entity.pdbx_description
1 polymer ?
#
loop_
_entity_poly.entity_id
_entity_poly.type
_entity_poly.pdbx_seq_one_letter_code
_entity_poly.pdbx_strand_id
1 'polypeptide(L)'
;MANVYDGMTRTHIKMVKDELKVQWTYNSNSIEGNTISEGDTAFIIEYGLTVKGKSVREHNEVLGHSRAIDIIYNYLDSDILTLQNIFDLHTAIQTNIVIDIECPIGAYKIIENGRYTRVDGKKQYQPYPHPNDISHLMDIWIDEFKNTKAEDLSLEESIKKYT
;
A
#
# COMPACT_ATOMS: atom_id res chain seq x y z
N MET A 1 -20.25 -12.79 6.14
CA MET A 1 -19.61 -12.31 7.40
C MET A 1 -20.44 -11.18 7.99
N ALA A 2 -20.55 -11.10 9.34
CA ALA A 2 -21.12 -9.91 9.96
C ALA A 2 -20.23 -8.70 9.58
N ASN A 3 -20.85 -7.60 9.17
CA ASN A 3 -20.09 -6.37 8.90
C ASN A 3 -19.48 -5.90 10.23
N VAL A 4 -18.15 -5.68 10.24
CA VAL A 4 -17.41 -5.22 11.44
C VAL A 4 -18.02 -3.94 12.04
N TYR A 5 -18.75 -3.17 11.24
CA TYR A 5 -19.39 -1.92 11.64
C TYR A 5 -20.87 -2.08 12.07
N ASP A 6 -21.40 -3.33 12.14
CA ASP A 6 -22.78 -3.55 12.53
C ASP A 6 -23.06 -2.98 13.93
N GLY A 7 -24.11 -2.18 14.03
CA GLY A 7 -24.50 -1.49 15.26
C GLY A 7 -23.76 -0.20 15.58
N MET A 8 -22.76 0.21 14.76
CA MET A 8 -22.04 1.45 14.96
C MET A 8 -22.74 2.64 14.30
N THR A 9 -22.68 3.80 14.95
CA THR A 9 -23.10 5.06 14.32
C THR A 9 -22.08 5.50 13.27
N ARG A 10 -22.47 6.35 12.33
CA ARG A 10 -21.53 6.94 11.34
C ARG A 10 -20.33 7.63 11.98
N THR A 11 -20.56 8.30 13.11
CA THR A 11 -19.48 8.94 13.88
C THR A 11 -18.49 7.91 14.43
N HIS A 12 -18.99 6.81 15.00
CA HIS A 12 -18.13 5.74 15.52
C HIS A 12 -17.33 5.07 14.39
N ILE A 13 -17.97 4.80 13.25
CA ILE A 13 -17.28 4.23 12.08
C ILE A 13 -16.14 5.16 11.61
N LYS A 14 -16.41 6.47 11.56
CA LYS A 14 -15.39 7.45 11.18
C LYS A 14 -14.21 7.42 12.17
N MET A 15 -14.47 7.45 13.46
CA MET A 15 -13.42 7.41 14.50
C MET A 15 -12.56 6.15 14.38
N VAL A 16 -13.18 4.99 14.17
CA VAL A 16 -12.46 3.72 13.98
C VAL A 16 -11.60 3.77 12.72
N LYS A 17 -12.13 4.28 11.60
CA LYS A 17 -11.37 4.42 10.35
C LYS A 17 -10.19 5.38 10.50
N ASP A 18 -10.38 6.50 11.19
CA ASP A 18 -9.32 7.48 11.43
C ASP A 18 -8.20 6.88 12.31
N GLU A 19 -8.55 6.16 13.37
CA GLU A 19 -7.58 5.45 14.23
C GLU A 19 -6.83 4.36 13.46
N LEU A 20 -7.54 3.50 12.73
CA LEU A 20 -6.92 2.47 11.90
C LEU A 20 -6.00 3.06 10.84
N LYS A 21 -6.34 4.22 10.27
CA LYS A 21 -5.50 4.92 9.30
C LYS A 21 -4.17 5.35 9.93
N VAL A 22 -4.18 5.90 11.14
CA VAL A 22 -2.96 6.27 11.87
C VAL A 22 -2.10 5.03 12.14
N GLN A 23 -2.67 4.00 12.75
CA GLN A 23 -1.95 2.78 13.12
C GLN A 23 -1.38 2.06 11.90
N TRP A 24 -2.16 1.93 10.83
CA TRP A 24 -1.70 1.28 9.59
C TRP A 24 -0.59 2.08 8.93
N THR A 25 -0.73 3.41 8.86
CA THR A 25 0.31 4.29 8.31
C THR A 25 1.61 4.17 9.12
N TYR A 26 1.53 4.27 10.44
CA TYR A 26 2.68 4.15 11.31
C TYR A 26 3.39 2.79 11.16
N ASN A 27 2.65 1.69 11.28
CA ASN A 27 3.23 0.35 11.24
C ASN A 27 3.89 0.06 9.89
N SER A 28 3.23 0.38 8.77
CA SER A 28 3.79 0.15 7.44
C SER A 28 5.07 0.96 7.20
N ASN A 29 5.06 2.25 7.53
CA ASN A 29 6.25 3.09 7.37
C ASN A 29 7.39 2.68 8.32
N SER A 30 7.07 2.24 9.54
CA SER A 30 8.07 1.76 10.51
C SER A 30 8.79 0.50 10.02
N ILE A 31 8.08 -0.43 9.39
CA ILE A 31 8.67 -1.63 8.77
C ILE A 31 9.68 -1.24 7.66
N GLU A 32 9.40 -0.18 6.91
CA GLU A 32 10.28 0.35 5.86
C GLU A 32 11.41 1.26 6.40
N GLY A 33 11.51 1.40 7.72
CA GLY A 33 12.59 2.14 8.37
C GLY A 33 12.32 3.61 8.63
N ASN A 34 11.09 4.10 8.45
CA ASN A 34 10.67 5.44 8.87
C ASN A 34 10.75 5.55 10.40
N THR A 35 11.25 6.66 10.90
CA THR A 35 11.50 6.85 12.34
C THR A 35 10.48 7.77 13.03
N ILE A 36 9.44 8.21 12.32
CA ILE A 36 8.36 9.02 12.89
C ILE A 36 7.56 8.15 13.87
N SER A 37 7.29 8.67 15.07
CA SER A 37 6.50 7.95 16.08
C SER A 37 5.02 7.88 15.71
N GLU A 38 4.26 6.97 16.34
CA GLU A 38 2.81 6.85 16.12
C GLU A 38 2.08 8.16 16.46
N GLY A 39 2.42 8.80 17.57
CA GLY A 39 1.85 10.10 17.96
C GLY A 39 2.19 11.22 16.97
N ASP A 40 3.42 11.25 16.45
CA ASP A 40 3.81 12.20 15.40
C ASP A 40 3.13 11.87 14.06
N THR A 41 2.90 10.59 13.75
CA THR A 41 2.14 10.16 12.57
C THR A 41 0.71 10.70 12.64
N ALA A 42 0.03 10.55 13.79
CA ALA A 42 -1.29 11.12 14.01
C ALA A 42 -1.28 12.64 13.82
N PHE A 43 -0.30 13.32 14.40
CA PHE A 43 -0.15 14.78 14.30
C PHE A 43 0.05 15.26 12.86
N ILE A 44 0.89 14.56 12.07
CA ILE A 44 1.11 14.87 10.66
C ILE A 44 -0.18 14.67 9.85
N ILE A 45 -0.89 13.58 10.08
CA ILE A 45 -2.12 13.24 9.34
C ILE A 45 -3.24 14.24 9.66
N GLU A 46 -3.40 14.59 10.94
CA GLU A 46 -4.51 15.45 11.38
C GLU A 46 -4.28 16.91 11.05
N TYR A 47 -3.06 17.41 11.27
CA TYR A 47 -2.76 18.86 11.17
C TYR A 47 -1.94 19.23 9.93
N GLY A 48 -1.37 18.28 9.21
CA GLY A 48 -0.52 18.55 8.05
C GLY A 48 0.79 19.27 8.40
N LEU A 49 1.23 19.20 9.66
CA LEU A 49 2.40 19.89 10.17
C LEU A 49 3.65 18.99 10.17
N THR A 50 4.83 19.61 10.20
CA THR A 50 6.10 18.90 10.23
C THR A 50 6.58 18.68 11.66
N VAL A 51 7.28 17.57 11.88
CA VAL A 51 7.90 17.20 13.16
C VAL A 51 9.39 17.53 13.12
N LYS A 52 9.87 18.22 14.15
CA LYS A 52 11.27 18.63 14.25
C LYS A 52 12.22 17.43 14.27
N GLY A 53 13.29 17.52 13.48
CA GLY A 53 14.33 16.51 13.45
C GLY A 53 14.03 15.31 12.54
N LYS A 54 12.91 15.32 11.84
CA LYS A 54 12.53 14.31 10.85
C LYS A 54 12.73 14.83 9.43
N SER A 55 13.07 13.95 8.51
CA SER A 55 13.32 14.33 7.13
C SER A 55 12.01 14.62 6.37
N VAL A 56 12.10 15.43 5.32
CA VAL A 56 10.97 15.67 4.39
C VAL A 56 10.51 14.37 3.75
N ARG A 57 11.45 13.45 3.48
CA ARG A 57 11.15 12.13 2.92
C ARG A 57 10.22 11.35 3.85
N GLU A 58 10.57 11.24 5.14
CA GLU A 58 9.74 10.53 6.12
C GLU A 58 8.33 11.12 6.23
N HIS A 59 8.21 12.46 6.20
CA HIS A 59 6.89 13.11 6.18
C HIS A 59 6.09 12.78 4.92
N ASN A 60 6.74 12.77 3.76
CA ASN A 60 6.10 12.41 2.50
C ASN A 60 5.63 10.95 2.49
N GLU A 61 6.40 10.03 3.07
CA GLU A 61 6.02 8.63 3.23
C GLU A 61 4.74 8.50 4.08
N VAL A 62 4.68 9.18 5.22
CA VAL A 62 3.48 9.21 6.08
C VAL A 62 2.26 9.77 5.34
N LEU A 63 2.40 10.93 4.70
CA LEU A 63 1.30 11.55 3.97
C LEU A 63 0.87 10.73 2.75
N GLY A 64 1.82 10.14 2.04
CA GLY A 64 1.55 9.28 0.88
C GLY A 64 0.77 8.04 1.27
N HIS A 65 1.20 7.34 2.32
CA HIS A 65 0.52 6.15 2.82
C HIS A 65 -0.88 6.48 3.35
N SER A 66 -1.03 7.57 4.10
CA SER A 66 -2.32 8.05 4.59
C SER A 66 -3.31 8.32 3.44
N ARG A 67 -2.87 8.97 2.35
CA ARG A 67 -3.70 9.19 1.15
C ARG A 67 -4.08 7.86 0.47
N ALA A 68 -3.17 6.91 0.40
CA ALA A 68 -3.47 5.59 -0.16
C ALA A 68 -4.57 4.87 0.63
N ILE A 69 -4.57 4.96 1.96
CA ILE A 69 -5.64 4.40 2.79
C ILE A 69 -6.99 5.08 2.50
N ASP A 70 -7.03 6.40 2.33
CA ASP A 70 -8.27 7.10 1.96
C ASP A 70 -8.79 6.61 0.59
N ILE A 71 -7.91 6.39 -0.37
CA ILE A 71 -8.26 5.81 -1.67
C ILE A 71 -8.82 4.39 -1.49
N ILE A 72 -8.19 3.54 -0.67
CA ILE A 72 -8.68 2.19 -0.37
C ILE A 72 -10.08 2.24 0.23
N TYR A 73 -10.32 3.11 1.22
CA TYR A 73 -11.65 3.25 1.83
C TYR A 73 -12.72 3.67 0.83
N ASN A 74 -12.38 4.51 -0.15
CA ASN A 74 -13.31 4.89 -1.22
C ASN A 74 -13.58 3.72 -2.19
N TYR A 75 -12.61 2.82 -2.40
CA TYR A 75 -12.79 1.66 -3.26
C TYR A 75 -13.57 0.53 -2.61
N LEU A 76 -13.59 0.43 -1.27
CA LEU A 76 -14.39 -0.57 -0.56
C LEU A 76 -15.89 -0.48 -0.83
N ASP A 77 -16.36 0.68 -1.29
CA ASP A 77 -17.76 0.90 -1.69
C ASP A 77 -18.02 0.49 -3.15
N SER A 78 -16.97 0.08 -3.90
CA SER A 78 -17.05 -0.41 -5.28
C SER A 78 -16.52 -1.86 -5.35
N ASP A 79 -17.32 -2.77 -5.90
CA ASP A 79 -16.92 -4.17 -6.05
C ASP A 79 -15.95 -4.41 -7.23
N ILE A 80 -15.37 -3.35 -7.79
CA ILE A 80 -14.53 -3.44 -8.98
C ILE A 80 -13.12 -2.93 -8.71
N LEU A 81 -12.14 -3.84 -8.66
CA LEU A 81 -10.73 -3.50 -8.73
C LEU A 81 -10.29 -3.39 -10.20
N THR A 82 -9.64 -2.29 -10.55
CA THR A 82 -9.06 -2.05 -11.87
C THR A 82 -7.56 -1.81 -11.78
N LEU A 83 -6.85 -1.96 -12.90
CA LEU A 83 -5.43 -1.59 -12.97
C LEU A 83 -5.20 -0.11 -12.61
N GLN A 84 -6.11 0.78 -13.01
CA GLN A 84 -6.01 2.18 -12.67
C GLN A 84 -6.02 2.41 -11.15
N ASN A 85 -6.83 1.64 -10.40
CA ASN A 85 -6.83 1.71 -8.93
C ASN A 85 -5.45 1.39 -8.34
N ILE A 86 -4.75 0.39 -8.90
CA ILE A 86 -3.38 0.04 -8.47
C ILE A 86 -2.41 1.20 -8.76
N PHE A 87 -2.51 1.81 -9.93
CA PHE A 87 -1.68 2.96 -10.29
C PHE A 87 -1.97 4.20 -9.44
N ASP A 88 -3.23 4.42 -9.08
CA ASP A 88 -3.63 5.51 -8.18
C ASP A 88 -3.03 5.32 -6.78
N LEU A 89 -3.05 4.09 -6.24
CA LEU A 89 -2.41 3.76 -4.97
C LEU A 89 -0.90 3.95 -5.03
N HIS A 90 -0.24 3.46 -6.08
CA HIS A 90 1.19 3.66 -6.30
C HIS A 90 1.54 5.15 -6.37
N THR A 91 0.75 5.93 -7.10
CA THR A 91 0.92 7.37 -7.22
C THR A 91 0.76 8.06 -5.86
N ALA A 92 -0.25 7.69 -5.07
CA ALA A 92 -0.49 8.29 -3.76
C ALA A 92 0.68 8.08 -2.80
N ILE A 93 1.25 6.86 -2.77
CA ILE A 93 2.38 6.50 -1.90
C ILE A 93 3.65 7.23 -2.37
N GLN A 94 3.92 7.27 -3.68
CA GLN A 94 5.16 7.79 -4.25
C GLN A 94 5.14 9.31 -4.51
N THR A 95 4.02 9.98 -4.30
CA THR A 95 3.91 11.43 -4.50
C THR A 95 4.91 12.19 -3.61
N ASN A 96 5.64 13.13 -4.21
CA ASN A 96 6.70 13.93 -3.58
C ASN A 96 7.99 13.17 -3.21
N ILE A 97 8.14 11.94 -3.65
CA ILE A 97 9.43 11.23 -3.66
C ILE A 97 10.19 11.64 -4.94
N VAL A 98 11.51 11.61 -4.88
CA VAL A 98 12.36 12.00 -6.02
C VAL A 98 11.93 11.21 -7.27
N ILE A 99 11.63 11.95 -8.36
CA ILE A 99 11.25 11.33 -9.63
C ILE A 99 12.44 10.55 -10.17
N ASP A 100 12.27 9.26 -10.32
CA ASP A 100 13.16 8.41 -11.07
C ASP A 100 12.55 8.20 -12.47
N ILE A 101 13.26 8.69 -13.49
CA ILE A 101 12.79 8.59 -14.87
C ILE A 101 12.73 7.12 -15.33
N GLU A 102 13.58 6.27 -14.76
CA GLU A 102 13.64 4.84 -15.08
C GLU A 102 12.57 4.01 -14.36
N CYS A 103 12.00 4.56 -13.26
CA CYS A 103 10.95 3.95 -12.45
C CYS A 103 9.72 4.86 -12.39
N PRO A 104 8.88 4.88 -13.40
CA PRO A 104 7.76 5.82 -13.49
C PRO A 104 6.74 5.59 -12.36
N ILE A 105 6.23 6.70 -11.80
CA ILE A 105 5.18 6.66 -10.78
C ILE A 105 3.82 6.42 -11.45
N GLY A 106 3.01 5.53 -10.87
CA GLY A 106 1.67 5.23 -11.40
C GLY A 106 1.70 4.54 -12.78
N ALA A 107 2.76 3.81 -13.08
CA ALA A 107 2.93 3.06 -14.32
C ALA A 107 3.80 1.82 -14.10
N TYR A 108 3.88 0.98 -15.10
CA TYR A 108 4.80 -0.15 -15.08
C TYR A 108 6.26 0.30 -15.22
N LYS A 109 7.16 -0.46 -14.62
CA LYS A 109 8.60 -0.28 -14.83
C LYS A 109 8.96 -0.42 -16.30
N ILE A 110 9.98 0.31 -16.74
CA ILE A 110 10.48 0.28 -18.12
C ILE A 110 11.85 -0.38 -18.23
N ILE A 111 12.50 -0.67 -17.09
CA ILE A 111 13.79 -1.35 -17.01
C ILE A 111 13.68 -2.70 -16.31
N GLU A 112 14.60 -3.60 -16.63
CA GLU A 112 14.75 -4.85 -15.91
C GLU A 112 15.28 -4.60 -14.50
N ASN A 113 14.73 -5.31 -13.52
CA ASN A 113 15.20 -5.30 -12.14
C ASN A 113 15.00 -6.67 -11.50
N GLY A 114 15.49 -6.82 -10.29
CA GLY A 114 15.39 -8.06 -9.55
C GLY A 114 15.89 -7.87 -8.11
N ARG A 115 15.95 -8.95 -7.39
CA ARG A 115 16.43 -8.97 -6.01
C ARG A 115 17.62 -9.92 -5.83
N TYR A 116 18.38 -9.70 -4.79
CA TYR A 116 19.37 -10.66 -4.34
C TYR A 116 18.79 -11.53 -3.23
N THR A 117 18.85 -12.83 -3.42
CA THR A 117 18.50 -13.84 -2.41
C THR A 117 19.73 -14.58 -1.96
N ARG A 118 19.66 -15.29 -0.83
CA ARG A 118 20.69 -16.25 -0.41
C ARG A 118 20.16 -17.66 -0.61
N VAL A 119 20.83 -18.42 -1.47
CA VAL A 119 20.60 -19.84 -1.68
C VAL A 119 21.87 -20.57 -1.28
N ASP A 120 21.78 -21.50 -0.34
CA ASP A 120 22.93 -22.25 0.22
C ASP A 120 24.07 -21.33 0.69
N GLY A 121 23.71 -20.22 1.35
CA GLY A 121 24.67 -19.23 1.86
C GLY A 121 25.30 -18.32 0.82
N LYS A 122 25.06 -18.54 -0.47
CA LYS A 122 25.60 -17.72 -1.57
C LYS A 122 24.57 -16.68 -2.01
N LYS A 123 25.06 -15.46 -2.29
CA LYS A 123 24.24 -14.38 -2.86
C LYS A 123 23.94 -14.68 -4.32
N GLN A 124 22.68 -14.80 -4.68
CA GLN A 124 22.22 -15.08 -6.04
C GLN A 124 21.23 -13.98 -6.48
N TYR A 125 21.41 -13.47 -7.68
CA TYR A 125 20.47 -12.54 -8.30
C TYR A 125 19.28 -13.30 -8.87
N GLN A 126 18.08 -12.85 -8.51
CA GLN A 126 16.82 -13.35 -9.02
C GLN A 126 16.11 -12.22 -9.77
N PRO A 127 16.01 -12.30 -11.11
CA PRO A 127 15.31 -11.29 -11.88
C PRO A 127 13.80 -11.34 -11.60
N TYR A 128 13.17 -10.18 -11.63
CA TYR A 128 11.72 -10.07 -11.72
C TYR A 128 11.27 -10.21 -13.18
N PRO A 129 9.97 -10.39 -13.43
CA PRO A 129 9.45 -10.46 -14.79
C PRO A 129 9.92 -9.30 -15.66
N HIS A 130 10.16 -9.57 -16.94
CA HIS A 130 10.55 -8.55 -17.90
C HIS A 130 9.47 -7.45 -18.03
N PRO A 131 9.82 -6.18 -18.24
CA PRO A 131 8.84 -5.09 -18.38
C PRO A 131 7.70 -5.37 -19.37
N ASN A 132 8.00 -6.01 -20.48
CA ASN A 132 7.01 -6.35 -21.52
C ASN A 132 5.96 -7.40 -21.07
N ASP A 133 6.27 -8.18 -20.04
CA ASP A 133 5.38 -9.24 -19.55
C ASP A 133 4.46 -8.75 -18.45
N ILE A 134 4.77 -7.60 -17.84
CA ILE A 134 4.08 -7.13 -16.62
C ILE A 134 2.60 -6.85 -16.90
N SER A 135 2.26 -6.23 -18.03
CA SER A 135 0.86 -5.93 -18.34
C SER A 135 0.02 -7.20 -18.34
N HIS A 136 0.49 -8.24 -19.03
CA HIS A 136 -0.21 -9.53 -19.09
C HIS A 136 -0.32 -10.22 -17.73
N LEU A 137 0.76 -10.19 -16.93
CA LEU A 137 0.76 -10.76 -15.58
C LEU A 137 -0.20 -10.03 -14.65
N MET A 138 -0.30 -8.71 -14.78
CA MET A 138 -1.23 -7.90 -13.98
C MET A 138 -2.69 -8.15 -14.39
N ASP A 139 -2.97 -8.36 -15.67
CA ASP A 139 -4.32 -8.74 -16.13
C ASP A 139 -4.75 -10.08 -15.51
N ILE A 140 -3.86 -11.08 -15.52
CA ILE A 140 -4.11 -12.38 -14.87
C ILE A 140 -4.36 -12.18 -13.36
N TRP A 141 -3.52 -11.42 -12.68
CA TRP A 141 -3.65 -11.18 -11.26
C TRP A 141 -4.97 -10.47 -10.89
N ILE A 142 -5.37 -9.46 -11.67
CA ILE A 142 -6.65 -8.75 -11.47
C ILE A 142 -7.83 -9.70 -11.68
N ASP A 143 -7.79 -10.54 -12.69
CA ASP A 143 -8.84 -11.51 -12.95
C ASP A 143 -8.94 -12.56 -11.82
N GLU A 144 -7.81 -13.06 -11.33
CA GLU A 144 -7.78 -13.93 -10.16
C GLU A 144 -8.32 -13.24 -8.91
N PHE A 145 -7.95 -11.97 -8.68
CA PHE A 145 -8.46 -11.19 -7.57
C PHE A 145 -9.97 -11.03 -7.61
N LYS A 146 -10.53 -10.66 -8.77
CA LYS A 146 -11.98 -10.51 -8.98
C LYS A 146 -12.76 -11.81 -8.78
N ASN A 147 -12.16 -12.94 -9.17
CA ASN A 147 -12.78 -14.25 -9.07
C ASN A 147 -12.62 -14.89 -7.67
N THR A 148 -11.84 -14.29 -6.79
CA THR A 148 -11.62 -14.77 -5.42
C THR A 148 -12.53 -14.00 -4.47
N LYS A 149 -13.50 -14.69 -3.87
CA LYS A 149 -14.31 -14.08 -2.82
C LYS A 149 -13.58 -14.21 -1.48
N ALA A 150 -13.45 -13.11 -0.76
CA ALA A 150 -12.85 -13.10 0.57
C ALA A 150 -13.57 -14.04 1.56
N GLU A 151 -14.86 -14.31 1.32
CA GLU A 151 -15.69 -15.23 2.10
C GLU A 151 -15.28 -16.69 1.94
N ASP A 152 -14.64 -17.03 0.82
CA ASP A 152 -14.22 -18.41 0.49
C ASP A 152 -12.81 -18.71 1.00
N LEU A 153 -12.11 -17.72 1.56
CA LEU A 153 -10.75 -17.86 2.07
C LEU A 153 -10.70 -17.74 3.59
N SER A 154 -9.98 -18.65 4.22
CA SER A 154 -9.51 -18.42 5.60
C SER A 154 -8.51 -17.27 5.65
N LEU A 155 -8.30 -16.70 6.84
CA LEU A 155 -7.28 -15.65 7.04
C LEU A 155 -5.89 -16.11 6.58
N GLU A 156 -5.53 -17.36 6.86
CA GLU A 156 -4.23 -17.94 6.48
C GLU A 156 -4.08 -18.05 4.95
N GLU A 157 -5.14 -18.49 4.25
CA GLU A 157 -5.16 -18.57 2.79
C GLU A 157 -5.11 -17.19 2.15
N SER A 158 -5.82 -16.20 2.71
CA SER A 158 -5.76 -14.81 2.27
C SER A 158 -4.34 -14.24 2.40
N ILE A 159 -3.67 -14.47 3.54
CA ILE A 159 -2.29 -14.03 3.75
C ILE A 159 -1.37 -14.68 2.71
N LYS A 160 -1.44 -16.01 2.54
CA LYS A 160 -0.58 -16.72 1.57
C LYS A 160 -0.80 -16.31 0.12
N LYS A 161 -2.02 -15.91 -0.23
CA LYS A 161 -2.35 -15.54 -1.61
C LYS A 161 -1.88 -14.12 -1.98
N TYR A 162 -1.84 -13.21 -1.01
CA TYR A 162 -1.59 -11.78 -1.25
C TYR A 162 -0.28 -11.25 -0.63
N THR A 163 0.58 -12.10 -0.09
CA THR A 163 1.95 -11.81 0.34
C THR A 163 2.98 -12.49 -0.54
#